data_b995982467258049d51fb03063976853
#
_entry.id   b995982467258049d51fb03063976853
#
_cell.length_a   1.000
_cell.length_b   1.000
_cell.length_c   1.000
_cell.angle_alpha   90.00
_cell.angle_beta   90.00
_cell.angle_gamma   90.00
#
_symmetry.space_group_name_H-M   'P 1'
#
loop_
_entity.id
_entity.type
_entity.pdbx_description
1 polymer ?
#
loop_
_entity_poly.entity_id
_entity_poly.type
_entity_poly.pdbx_seq_one_letter_code
_entity_poly.pdbx_strand_id
1 'polypeptide(L)'
;MCSSDLLVAPRRLVRDYVAQHHGTRIERALAAASTAFTSLDIVVAPIDMRTAQMVRTMPVPPPKPATGSLTGLWDREPDPSQSFANFVAGPNNEFALKAAQRFATERDAEPGLLFLHGGFGYGKTHLLNAIALEVRDKKRGRALSLRAEDFMRRFLSALRSQETLAFKEELRGADVLLIDDLQHICGRAATVNEFLHTVNAFTDLKRKVVIAADRPPTQLEGLPADVRSRLSGALVIAIEKPDATARLAILKARAAELEERRPRAALPEAVLDHVAQNIDGSPREVLGVLTKLSTYADLTGKPVTIAVADDALGARTAPGDKRVTIEEIQKKTAEFYKLDLRELHSPRRARRVARPRQVAMFLARELTSRSLPDIGRRFGGRDHTTVLHACRRIEELCRTDPVFQQEVEFLRKVLGHPNGH
;
A
#
# COMPACT_ATOMS: atom_id res chain seq x y z
N MET A 1 -26.38 34.47 -36.59
CA MET A 1 -25.77 33.25 -37.16
C MET A 1 -25.39 32.39 -35.97
N CYS A 2 -26.14 31.31 -35.74
CA CYS A 2 -25.91 30.42 -34.59
C CYS A 2 -24.60 29.66 -34.79
N SER A 3 -23.67 29.87 -33.90
CA SER A 3 -22.43 29.07 -33.84
C SER A 3 -22.73 27.80 -33.07
N SER A 4 -23.00 26.71 -33.79
CA SER A 4 -23.01 25.37 -33.18
C SER A 4 -21.58 24.87 -33.10
N ASP A 5 -21.10 24.61 -31.90
CA ASP A 5 -19.79 24.02 -31.69
C ASP A 5 -19.85 22.54 -32.07
N LEU A 6 -19.08 22.16 -33.10
CA LEU A 6 -19.05 20.83 -33.68
C LEU A 6 -17.89 20.03 -33.08
N LEU A 7 -18.21 18.96 -32.41
CA LEU A 7 -17.19 18.02 -31.86
C LEU A 7 -17.08 16.81 -32.78
N VAL A 8 -15.91 16.54 -33.31
CA VAL A 8 -15.68 15.45 -34.28
C VAL A 8 -15.08 14.23 -33.60
N ALA A 9 -15.77 13.09 -33.69
CA ALA A 9 -15.30 11.81 -33.19
C ALA A 9 -14.77 10.92 -34.35
N PRO A 10 -13.64 10.22 -34.19
CA PRO A 10 -13.04 9.44 -35.26
C PRO A 10 -13.80 8.14 -35.59
N ARG A 11 -14.67 7.66 -34.69
CA ARG A 11 -15.47 6.43 -34.87
C ARG A 11 -16.80 6.55 -34.15
N ARG A 12 -17.84 5.85 -34.66
CA ARG A 12 -19.19 5.82 -34.08
C ARG A 12 -19.18 5.43 -32.59
N LEU A 13 -18.40 4.43 -32.22
CA LEU A 13 -18.29 3.91 -30.83
C LEU A 13 -17.75 4.99 -29.87
N VAL A 14 -16.82 5.83 -30.33
CA VAL A 14 -16.27 6.95 -29.53
C VAL A 14 -17.33 8.05 -29.38
N ARG A 15 -18.05 8.39 -30.46
CA ARG A 15 -19.17 9.35 -30.43
C ARG A 15 -20.22 8.93 -29.40
N ASP A 16 -20.68 7.68 -29.48
CA ASP A 16 -21.76 7.18 -28.65
C ASP A 16 -21.35 7.12 -27.18
N TYR A 17 -20.11 6.71 -26.91
CA TYR A 17 -19.54 6.72 -25.55
C TYR A 17 -19.43 8.13 -24.97
N VAL A 18 -18.90 9.08 -25.74
CA VAL A 18 -18.75 10.49 -25.28
C VAL A 18 -20.12 11.14 -25.09
N ALA A 19 -21.06 10.94 -25.99
CA ALA A 19 -22.43 11.47 -25.88
C ALA A 19 -23.13 10.93 -24.62
N GLN A 20 -23.02 9.62 -24.36
CA GLN A 20 -23.71 8.96 -23.26
C GLN A 20 -23.09 9.26 -21.87
N HIS A 21 -21.75 9.34 -21.77
CA HIS A 21 -21.07 9.45 -20.47
C HIS A 21 -20.53 10.86 -20.17
N HIS A 22 -20.33 11.70 -21.17
CA HIS A 22 -19.70 13.01 -21.01
C HIS A 22 -20.46 14.16 -21.65
N GLY A 23 -21.51 13.92 -22.43
CA GLY A 23 -22.26 14.95 -23.15
C GLY A 23 -22.71 16.11 -22.26
N THR A 24 -23.46 15.82 -21.21
CA THR A 24 -23.96 16.82 -20.25
C THR A 24 -22.87 17.61 -19.52
N ARG A 25 -21.70 16.99 -19.33
CA ARG A 25 -20.55 17.64 -18.67
C ARG A 25 -19.84 18.60 -19.62
N ILE A 26 -19.73 18.22 -20.90
CA ILE A 26 -19.14 19.05 -21.95
C ILE A 26 -20.07 20.24 -22.22
N GLU A 27 -21.39 20.04 -22.34
CA GLU A 27 -22.38 21.12 -22.51
C GLU A 27 -22.32 22.15 -21.39
N ARG A 28 -22.26 21.70 -20.12
CA ARG A 28 -22.10 22.59 -18.97
C ARG A 28 -20.81 23.39 -19.01
N ALA A 29 -19.71 22.77 -19.42
CA ALA A 29 -18.41 23.43 -19.51
C ALA A 29 -18.41 24.48 -20.65
N LEU A 30 -19.04 24.20 -21.81
CA LEU A 30 -19.15 25.11 -22.92
C LEU A 30 -20.12 26.26 -22.61
N ALA A 31 -21.27 25.99 -21.97
CA ALA A 31 -22.20 27.01 -21.52
C ALA A 31 -21.59 27.95 -20.45
N ALA A 32 -20.66 27.47 -19.62
CA ALA A 32 -19.95 28.31 -18.68
C ALA A 32 -18.82 29.13 -19.31
N ALA A 33 -18.28 28.70 -20.46
CA ALA A 33 -17.19 29.37 -21.16
C ALA A 33 -17.68 30.39 -22.22
N SER A 34 -18.91 30.26 -22.74
CA SER A 34 -19.46 31.12 -23.77
C SER A 34 -20.96 31.32 -23.58
N THR A 35 -21.41 32.59 -23.54
CA THR A 35 -22.84 32.97 -23.49
C THR A 35 -23.59 32.75 -24.82
N ALA A 36 -22.87 32.38 -25.89
CA ALA A 36 -23.44 32.13 -27.23
C ALA A 36 -23.62 30.62 -27.53
N PHE A 37 -23.34 29.74 -26.56
CA PHE A 37 -23.52 28.30 -26.73
C PHE A 37 -25.01 27.92 -26.77
N THR A 38 -25.45 27.23 -27.82
CA THR A 38 -26.85 26.82 -28.00
C THR A 38 -27.03 25.30 -27.95
N SER A 39 -26.15 24.53 -28.53
CA SER A 39 -26.22 23.06 -28.53
C SER A 39 -24.88 22.41 -28.89
N LEU A 40 -24.66 21.16 -28.44
CA LEU A 40 -23.48 20.35 -28.76
C LEU A 40 -23.88 19.25 -29.74
N ASP A 41 -23.29 19.26 -30.93
CA ASP A 41 -23.42 18.17 -31.89
C ASP A 41 -22.11 17.38 -31.99
N ILE A 42 -22.18 16.05 -31.74
CA ILE A 42 -21.04 15.15 -31.88
C ILE A 42 -21.22 14.35 -33.16
N VAL A 43 -20.42 14.67 -34.18
CA VAL A 43 -20.51 14.00 -35.48
C VAL A 43 -19.31 13.03 -35.68
N VAL A 44 -19.54 12.01 -36.52
CA VAL A 44 -18.47 11.09 -36.94
C VAL A 44 -17.99 11.53 -38.32
N ALA A 45 -16.74 11.96 -38.37
CA ALA A 45 -16.09 12.22 -39.68
C ALA A 45 -14.79 11.41 -39.75
N PRO A 46 -14.49 10.81 -40.91
CA PRO A 46 -13.17 10.24 -41.16
C PRO A 46 -12.15 11.38 -41.09
N ILE A 47 -11.03 11.14 -40.41
CA ILE A 47 -9.93 12.11 -40.34
C ILE A 47 -9.30 12.19 -41.72
N ASP A 48 -9.72 13.16 -42.50
CA ASP A 48 -9.03 13.50 -43.75
C ASP A 48 -7.77 14.32 -43.38
N MET A 49 -6.59 13.82 -43.76
CA MET A 49 -5.29 14.46 -43.48
C MET A 49 -5.23 15.92 -43.96
N ARG A 50 -6.10 16.35 -44.87
CA ARG A 50 -6.18 17.73 -45.34
C ARG A 50 -6.87 18.67 -44.33
N THR A 51 -7.82 18.17 -43.52
CA THR A 51 -8.51 18.98 -42.50
C THR A 51 -7.59 19.22 -41.29
N ALA A 52 -6.63 18.33 -41.03
CA ALA A 52 -5.64 18.51 -39.98
C ALA A 52 -4.65 19.65 -40.24
N GLN A 53 -4.50 20.07 -41.54
CA GLN A 53 -3.67 21.21 -41.92
C GLN A 53 -4.38 22.57 -41.76
N MET A 54 -5.70 22.63 -41.84
CA MET A 54 -6.45 23.89 -41.65
C MET A 54 -6.55 24.35 -40.19
N VAL A 55 -6.47 23.43 -39.21
CA VAL A 55 -6.42 23.77 -37.80
C VAL A 55 -5.05 24.33 -37.38
N ARG A 56 -4.02 24.21 -38.24
CA ARG A 56 -2.65 24.71 -37.96
C ARG A 56 -2.40 26.20 -38.28
N THR A 57 -3.38 26.95 -38.75
CA THR A 57 -3.20 28.35 -39.15
C THR A 57 -3.79 29.42 -38.25
N MET A 58 -4.32 29.10 -37.11
CA MET A 58 -4.41 30.10 -36.06
C MET A 58 -3.04 30.21 -35.37
N PRO A 59 -2.43 31.39 -35.26
CA PRO A 59 -1.22 31.56 -34.48
C PRO A 59 -1.61 31.31 -33.03
N VAL A 60 -1.46 30.06 -32.57
CA VAL A 60 -1.30 29.76 -31.17
C VAL A 60 -0.06 30.57 -30.76
N PRO A 61 -0.17 31.54 -29.82
CA PRO A 61 1.02 32.19 -29.31
C PRO A 61 1.96 31.04 -28.92
N PRO A 62 3.25 31.12 -29.34
CA PRO A 62 4.18 30.04 -29.03
C PRO A 62 4.00 29.75 -27.53
N PRO A 63 3.83 28.49 -27.13
CA PRO A 63 3.83 28.18 -25.72
C PRO A 63 5.10 28.83 -25.21
N LYS A 64 4.98 29.81 -24.29
CA LYS A 64 6.13 30.31 -23.57
C LYS A 64 6.90 29.04 -23.23
N PRO A 65 8.18 28.94 -23.61
CA PRO A 65 8.95 27.80 -23.16
C PRO A 65 8.68 27.75 -21.67
N ALA A 66 8.04 26.69 -21.23
CA ALA A 66 7.97 26.38 -19.83
C ALA A 66 9.41 26.10 -19.42
N THR A 67 10.15 27.17 -19.17
CA THR A 67 11.37 27.17 -18.39
C THR A 67 11.00 26.93 -16.92
N GLY A 68 10.06 26.06 -16.70
CA GLY A 68 9.93 25.27 -15.51
C GLY A 68 10.89 24.11 -15.72
N SER A 69 12.12 24.30 -15.27
CA SER A 69 13.04 23.21 -15.05
C SER A 69 12.24 22.03 -14.52
N LEU A 70 12.19 20.89 -15.23
CA LEU A 70 11.64 19.64 -14.75
C LEU A 70 12.28 19.23 -13.40
N THR A 71 13.38 19.87 -13.04
CA THR A 71 14.15 19.67 -11.83
C THR A 71 13.36 19.89 -10.53
N GLY A 72 12.23 20.61 -10.52
CA GLY A 72 11.39 20.78 -9.33
C GLY A 72 10.30 19.71 -9.11
N LEU A 73 10.02 18.88 -10.11
CA LEU A 73 8.92 17.89 -10.04
C LEU A 73 9.34 16.52 -9.47
N TRP A 74 10.66 16.30 -9.31
CA TRP A 74 11.21 15.03 -8.84
C TRP A 74 11.51 15.01 -7.35
N ASP A 75 11.84 16.16 -6.79
CA ASP A 75 12.21 16.27 -5.40
C ASP A 75 10.96 16.42 -4.54
N ARG A 76 10.42 15.29 -4.11
CA ARG A 76 9.55 15.31 -2.94
C ARG A 76 10.42 15.77 -1.77
N GLU A 77 10.14 16.93 -1.24
CA GLU A 77 10.85 17.39 -0.05
C GLU A 77 10.70 16.31 1.04
N PRO A 78 11.83 15.83 1.57
CA PRO A 78 11.78 14.83 2.62
C PRO A 78 11.13 15.43 3.87
N ASP A 79 10.28 14.66 4.52
CA ASP A 79 9.57 15.07 5.73
C ASP A 79 10.57 15.25 6.90
N PRO A 80 10.74 16.47 7.44
CA PRO A 80 11.67 16.72 8.54
C PRO A 80 11.40 15.89 9.79
N SER A 81 10.13 15.47 9.99
CA SER A 81 9.75 14.63 11.12
C SER A 81 10.26 13.19 11.00
N GLN A 82 10.70 12.76 9.82
CA GLN A 82 11.19 11.43 9.54
C GLN A 82 12.73 11.40 9.43
N SER A 83 13.41 12.03 10.37
CA SER A 83 14.88 12.01 10.49
C SER A 83 15.40 10.76 11.21
N PHE A 84 16.70 10.50 11.14
CA PHE A 84 17.34 9.43 11.94
C PHE A 84 17.18 9.67 13.45
N ALA A 85 17.13 10.93 13.89
CA ALA A 85 16.96 11.27 15.30
C ALA A 85 15.57 10.86 15.83
N ASN A 86 14.56 10.90 14.97
CA ASN A 86 13.18 10.55 15.31
C ASN A 86 12.87 9.07 15.04
N PHE A 87 13.83 8.30 14.53
CA PHE A 87 13.65 6.86 14.32
C PHE A 87 13.96 6.11 15.61
N VAL A 88 12.94 5.46 16.17
CA VAL A 88 13.10 4.67 17.39
C VAL A 88 13.77 3.35 17.07
N ALA A 89 15.01 3.20 17.53
CA ALA A 89 15.78 1.98 17.38
C ALA A 89 15.33 0.90 18.40
N GLY A 90 15.37 -0.33 17.96
CA GLY A 90 15.13 -1.52 18.78
C GLY A 90 15.78 -2.74 18.15
N PRO A 91 15.79 -3.90 18.84
CA PRO A 91 16.46 -5.11 18.34
C PRO A 91 16.02 -5.51 16.92
N ASN A 92 14.76 -5.24 16.58
CA ASN A 92 14.10 -5.64 15.33
C ASN A 92 14.39 -4.71 14.13
N ASN A 93 15.04 -3.56 14.34
CA ASN A 93 15.31 -2.58 13.29
C ASN A 93 16.67 -1.89 13.39
N GLU A 94 17.46 -2.15 14.44
CA GLU A 94 18.75 -1.50 14.67
C GLU A 94 19.73 -1.71 13.52
N PHE A 95 19.78 -2.92 12.97
CA PHE A 95 20.65 -3.22 11.84
C PHE A 95 20.24 -2.43 10.58
N ALA A 96 18.94 -2.31 10.31
CA ALA A 96 18.43 -1.50 9.21
C ALA A 96 18.75 -0.01 9.41
N LEU A 97 18.62 0.51 10.64
CA LEU A 97 18.99 1.87 10.99
C LEU A 97 20.48 2.14 10.74
N LYS A 98 21.36 1.29 11.26
CA LYS A 98 22.82 1.43 11.09
C LYS A 98 23.24 1.36 9.62
N ALA A 99 22.66 0.43 8.85
CA ALA A 99 22.89 0.35 7.42
C ALA A 99 22.42 1.63 6.69
N ALA A 100 21.22 2.12 6.99
CA ALA A 100 20.71 3.36 6.41
C ALA A 100 21.60 4.56 6.74
N GLN A 101 22.05 4.69 7.99
CA GLN A 101 23.01 5.72 8.42
C GLN A 101 24.34 5.62 7.65
N ARG A 102 24.89 4.41 7.51
CA ARG A 102 26.08 4.15 6.73
C ARG A 102 25.92 4.58 5.28
N PHE A 103 24.82 4.21 4.65
CA PHE A 103 24.49 4.62 3.27
C PHE A 103 24.37 6.13 3.12
N ALA A 104 23.86 6.83 4.13
CA ALA A 104 23.75 8.30 4.10
C ALA A 104 25.12 8.98 4.30
N THR A 105 26.04 8.37 5.06
CA THR A 105 27.27 9.04 5.51
C THR A 105 28.53 8.68 4.74
N GLU A 106 28.70 7.42 4.33
CA GLU A 106 29.90 6.93 3.63
C GLU A 106 29.73 7.10 2.13
N ARG A 107 30.68 7.71 1.42
CA ARG A 107 30.65 7.86 -0.04
C ARG A 107 30.81 6.51 -0.76
N ASP A 108 31.67 5.67 -0.26
CA ASP A 108 32.07 4.38 -0.87
C ASP A 108 31.45 3.18 -0.11
N ALA A 109 30.20 3.32 0.37
CA ALA A 109 29.52 2.22 1.03
C ALA A 109 29.33 1.04 0.05
N GLU A 110 30.07 -0.03 0.28
CA GLU A 110 29.87 -1.29 -0.45
C GLU A 110 29.01 -2.27 0.38
N PRO A 111 28.08 -2.96 -0.29
CA PRO A 111 27.64 -2.81 -1.69
C PRO A 111 26.84 -1.52 -1.90
N GLY A 112 26.97 -0.87 -3.08
CA GLY A 112 26.26 0.37 -3.42
C GLY A 112 24.74 0.25 -3.54
N LEU A 113 24.17 -0.92 -3.25
CA LEU A 113 22.76 -1.24 -3.31
C LEU A 113 22.28 -1.79 -1.96
N LEU A 114 21.33 -1.07 -1.32
CA LEU A 114 20.65 -1.49 -0.10
C LEU A 114 19.19 -1.83 -0.41
N PHE A 115 18.72 -2.95 0.08
CA PHE A 115 17.34 -3.39 -0.06
C PHE A 115 16.71 -3.57 1.32
N LEU A 116 15.77 -2.69 1.67
CA LEU A 116 15.02 -2.73 2.92
C LEU A 116 13.66 -3.40 2.69
N HIS A 117 13.34 -4.43 3.46
CA HIS A 117 12.02 -5.04 3.34
C HIS A 117 11.36 -5.25 4.70
N GLY A 118 10.03 -5.34 4.69
CA GLY A 118 9.24 -5.56 5.89
C GLY A 118 7.79 -5.17 5.72
N GLY A 119 6.95 -5.51 6.67
CA GLY A 119 5.51 -5.24 6.64
C GLY A 119 5.15 -3.76 6.48
N PHE A 120 3.88 -3.52 6.19
CA PHE A 120 3.37 -2.15 6.06
C PHE A 120 3.50 -1.38 7.38
N GLY A 121 4.00 -0.14 7.27
CA GLY A 121 4.16 0.75 8.44
C GLY A 121 5.34 0.45 9.35
N TYR A 122 6.28 -0.46 8.98
CA TYR A 122 7.45 -0.80 9.82
C TYR A 122 8.60 0.21 9.77
N GLY A 123 8.44 1.33 9.06
CA GLY A 123 9.43 2.40 9.06
C GLY A 123 10.33 2.45 7.83
N LYS A 124 10.08 1.66 6.78
CA LYS A 124 10.85 1.70 5.51
C LYS A 124 10.92 3.11 4.92
N THR A 125 9.78 3.73 4.70
CA THR A 125 9.67 5.11 4.18
C THR A 125 10.36 6.11 5.10
N HIS A 126 10.31 5.92 6.43
CA HIS A 126 11.02 6.76 7.39
C HIS A 126 12.53 6.69 7.17
N LEU A 127 13.10 5.49 7.03
CA LEU A 127 14.54 5.34 6.76
C LEU A 127 14.94 5.94 5.41
N LEU A 128 14.13 5.80 4.37
CA LEU A 128 14.38 6.47 3.07
C LEU A 128 14.38 7.99 3.22
N ASN A 129 13.41 8.56 3.92
CA ASN A 129 13.36 9.99 4.20
C ASN A 129 14.56 10.47 5.04
N ALA A 130 14.92 9.68 6.06
CA ALA A 130 16.07 9.99 6.92
C ALA A 130 17.39 10.04 6.13
N ILE A 131 17.58 9.10 5.17
CA ILE A 131 18.71 9.12 4.25
C ILE A 131 18.68 10.41 3.39
N ALA A 132 17.52 10.74 2.81
CA ALA A 132 17.37 11.94 1.98
C ALA A 132 17.72 13.23 2.76
N LEU A 133 17.21 13.35 3.99
CA LEU A 133 17.50 14.47 4.90
C LEU A 133 19.01 14.58 5.19
N GLU A 134 19.63 13.47 5.59
CA GLU A 134 21.05 13.45 5.96
C GLU A 134 21.96 13.81 4.78
N VAL A 135 21.65 13.33 3.56
CA VAL A 135 22.40 13.65 2.33
C VAL A 135 22.25 15.14 1.99
N ARG A 136 21.04 15.68 2.10
CA ARG A 136 20.75 17.10 1.84
C ARG A 136 21.41 18.02 2.85
N ASP A 137 21.21 17.76 4.13
CA ASP A 137 21.61 18.67 5.22
C ASP A 137 23.14 18.74 5.34
N LYS A 138 23.83 17.65 5.08
CA LYS A 138 25.30 17.61 5.08
C LYS A 138 25.93 17.94 3.72
N LYS A 139 25.14 18.41 2.74
CA LYS A 139 25.58 18.76 1.38
C LYS A 139 26.47 17.67 0.73
N ARG A 140 26.10 16.40 0.94
CA ARG A 140 26.87 15.24 0.44
C ARG A 140 26.49 14.79 -0.97
N GLY A 141 25.64 15.55 -1.63
CA GLY A 141 25.14 15.28 -2.96
C GLY A 141 23.63 15.46 -3.07
N ARG A 142 23.07 15.02 -4.18
CA ARG A 142 21.64 15.06 -4.47
C ARG A 142 21.01 13.68 -4.22
N ALA A 143 20.08 13.60 -3.27
CA ALA A 143 19.24 12.42 -3.08
C ALA A 143 17.93 12.60 -3.86
N LEU A 144 17.59 11.62 -4.70
CA LEU A 144 16.34 11.58 -5.43
C LEU A 144 15.44 10.50 -4.81
N SER A 145 14.31 10.91 -4.23
CA SER A 145 13.35 10.01 -3.60
C SER A 145 12.07 9.87 -4.43
N LEU A 146 11.73 8.65 -4.83
CA LEU A 146 10.58 8.32 -5.67
C LEU A 146 9.82 7.12 -5.11
N ARG A 147 8.51 7.11 -5.30
CA ARG A 147 7.74 5.86 -5.25
C ARG A 147 7.91 5.12 -6.57
N ALA A 148 7.91 3.80 -6.51
CA ALA A 148 8.00 2.99 -7.73
C ALA A 148 6.88 3.29 -8.75
N GLU A 149 5.67 3.63 -8.29
CA GLU A 149 4.57 4.09 -9.16
C GLU A 149 4.88 5.43 -9.85
N ASP A 150 5.54 6.35 -9.16
CA ASP A 150 5.92 7.65 -9.72
C ASP A 150 7.00 7.47 -10.78
N PHE A 151 7.98 6.61 -10.52
CA PHE A 151 8.97 6.19 -11.52
C PHE A 151 8.28 5.64 -12.78
N MET A 152 7.35 4.71 -12.61
CA MET A 152 6.60 4.13 -13.73
C MET A 152 5.82 5.18 -14.51
N ARG A 153 5.05 6.04 -13.82
CA ARG A 153 4.24 7.07 -14.51
C ARG A 153 5.10 8.00 -15.36
N ARG A 154 6.24 8.42 -14.84
CA ARG A 154 7.17 9.31 -15.52
C ARG A 154 7.87 8.63 -16.69
N PHE A 155 8.31 7.39 -16.50
CA PHE A 155 8.86 6.59 -17.58
C PHE A 155 7.87 6.42 -18.73
N LEU A 156 6.62 6.06 -18.45
CA LEU A 156 5.57 5.94 -19.46
C LEU A 156 5.24 7.29 -20.14
N SER A 157 5.30 8.39 -19.40
CA SER A 157 5.14 9.73 -19.97
C SER A 157 6.29 10.06 -20.92
N ALA A 158 7.53 9.82 -20.49
CA ALA A 158 8.72 10.06 -21.30
C ALA A 158 8.76 9.20 -22.58
N LEU A 159 8.23 7.97 -22.53
CA LEU A 159 8.05 7.13 -23.71
C LEU A 159 7.05 7.74 -24.72
N ARG A 160 5.93 8.29 -24.22
CA ARG A 160 4.89 8.91 -25.06
C ARG A 160 5.35 10.22 -25.68
N SER A 161 6.09 11.05 -24.93
CA SER A 161 6.66 12.32 -25.41
C SER A 161 7.97 12.19 -26.18
N GLN A 162 8.52 10.98 -26.30
CA GLN A 162 9.84 10.70 -26.88
C GLN A 162 11.01 11.39 -26.15
N GLU A 163 10.83 11.70 -24.86
CA GLU A 163 11.81 12.39 -23.98
C GLU A 163 12.54 11.42 -23.03
N THR A 164 12.73 10.17 -23.44
CA THR A 164 13.36 9.14 -22.60
C THR A 164 14.81 9.48 -22.22
N LEU A 165 15.51 10.24 -23.07
CA LEU A 165 16.88 10.66 -22.77
C LEU A 165 16.89 11.67 -21.61
N ALA A 166 16.02 12.68 -21.65
CA ALA A 166 15.90 13.68 -20.59
C ALA A 166 15.53 13.03 -19.24
N PHE A 167 14.60 12.05 -19.27
CA PHE A 167 14.26 11.26 -18.09
C PHE A 167 15.48 10.53 -17.49
N LYS A 168 16.30 9.90 -18.34
CA LYS A 168 17.52 9.19 -17.90
C LYS A 168 18.59 10.14 -17.36
N GLU A 169 18.78 11.28 -18.02
CA GLU A 169 19.74 12.31 -17.59
C GLU A 169 19.35 12.89 -16.23
N GLU A 170 18.08 13.15 -16.01
CA GLU A 170 17.60 13.68 -14.76
C GLU A 170 17.80 12.67 -13.61
N LEU A 171 17.48 11.39 -13.80
CA LEU A 171 17.80 10.34 -12.83
C LEU A 171 19.30 10.26 -12.55
N ARG A 172 20.11 10.29 -13.60
CA ARG A 172 21.59 10.25 -13.50
C ARG A 172 22.18 11.50 -12.83
N GLY A 173 21.42 12.57 -12.68
CA GLY A 173 21.83 13.76 -11.93
C GLY A 173 21.87 13.56 -10.41
N ALA A 174 21.31 12.47 -9.89
CA ALA A 174 21.31 12.17 -8.45
C ALA A 174 22.53 11.35 -8.03
N ASP A 175 23.04 11.57 -6.83
CA ASP A 175 24.11 10.79 -6.20
C ASP A 175 23.55 9.58 -5.44
N VAL A 176 22.33 9.72 -4.92
CA VAL A 176 21.62 8.65 -4.20
C VAL A 176 20.20 8.53 -4.76
N LEU A 177 19.82 7.34 -5.19
CA LEU A 177 18.47 7.02 -5.65
C LEU A 177 17.74 6.23 -4.54
N LEU A 178 16.59 6.75 -4.13
CA LEU A 178 15.73 6.16 -3.10
C LEU A 178 14.40 5.77 -3.75
N ILE A 179 14.09 4.47 -3.75
CA ILE A 179 12.86 3.93 -4.36
C ILE A 179 12.02 3.27 -3.28
N ASP A 180 10.81 3.78 -3.09
CA ASP A 180 9.85 3.23 -2.13
C ASP A 180 8.79 2.36 -2.85
N ASP A 181 8.32 1.34 -2.14
CA ASP A 181 7.21 0.47 -2.56
C ASP A 181 7.44 -0.21 -3.92
N LEU A 182 8.60 -0.86 -4.10
CA LEU A 182 8.98 -1.54 -5.36
C LEU A 182 7.93 -2.54 -5.84
N GLN A 183 7.18 -3.19 -4.95
CA GLN A 183 6.14 -4.16 -5.29
C GLN A 183 5.10 -3.62 -6.28
N HIS A 184 4.89 -2.31 -6.35
CA HIS A 184 3.86 -1.70 -7.21
C HIS A 184 4.21 -1.69 -8.70
N ILE A 185 5.47 -1.90 -9.08
CA ILE A 185 5.87 -2.03 -10.48
C ILE A 185 6.10 -3.48 -10.91
N CYS A 186 6.08 -4.43 -9.97
CA CYS A 186 6.21 -5.85 -10.28
C CYS A 186 5.11 -6.31 -11.25
N GLY A 187 5.47 -7.21 -12.18
CA GLY A 187 4.56 -7.67 -13.24
C GLY A 187 4.47 -6.75 -14.47
N ARG A 188 5.12 -5.58 -14.46
CA ARG A 188 5.16 -4.63 -15.59
C ARG A 188 6.53 -4.68 -16.28
N ALA A 189 6.74 -5.67 -17.14
CA ALA A 189 8.04 -6.03 -17.70
C ALA A 189 8.84 -4.83 -18.23
N ALA A 190 8.25 -3.96 -19.06
CA ALA A 190 8.94 -2.80 -19.61
C ALA A 190 9.45 -1.83 -18.54
N THR A 191 8.63 -1.57 -17.50
CA THR A 191 9.00 -0.69 -16.38
C THR A 191 10.07 -1.31 -15.51
N VAL A 192 9.95 -2.61 -15.21
CA VAL A 192 10.92 -3.34 -14.39
C VAL A 192 12.28 -3.41 -15.09
N ASN A 193 12.31 -3.61 -16.41
CA ASN A 193 13.55 -3.60 -17.18
C ASN A 193 14.23 -2.22 -17.19
N GLU A 194 13.47 -1.13 -17.38
CA GLU A 194 14.04 0.23 -17.30
C GLU A 194 14.52 0.55 -15.89
N PHE A 195 13.79 0.09 -14.87
CA PHE A 195 14.22 0.19 -13.47
C PHE A 195 15.57 -0.52 -13.26
N LEU A 196 15.74 -1.76 -13.75
CA LEU A 196 17.00 -2.49 -13.67
C LEU A 196 18.14 -1.74 -14.39
N HIS A 197 17.88 -1.20 -15.58
CA HIS A 197 18.86 -0.38 -16.30
C HIS A 197 19.28 0.85 -15.49
N THR A 198 18.33 1.47 -14.79
CA THR A 198 18.62 2.61 -13.91
C THR A 198 19.48 2.18 -12.72
N VAL A 199 19.14 1.09 -12.04
CA VAL A 199 19.92 0.54 -10.91
C VAL A 199 21.36 0.21 -11.36
N ASN A 200 21.51 -0.46 -12.50
CA ASN A 200 22.83 -0.79 -13.05
C ASN A 200 23.64 0.47 -13.35
N ALA A 201 23.05 1.47 -14.00
CA ALA A 201 23.73 2.74 -14.31
C ALA A 201 24.23 3.46 -13.04
N PHE A 202 23.47 3.42 -11.94
CA PHE A 202 23.91 3.96 -10.65
C PHE A 202 25.08 3.15 -10.07
N THR A 203 24.97 1.84 -10.09
CA THR A 203 26.01 0.93 -9.56
C THR A 203 27.32 1.07 -10.34
N ASP A 204 27.25 1.15 -11.68
CA ASP A 204 28.43 1.30 -12.56
C ASP A 204 29.12 2.64 -12.30
N LEU A 205 28.38 3.68 -11.95
CA LEU A 205 28.91 4.99 -11.56
C LEU A 205 29.34 5.05 -10.07
N LYS A 206 29.34 3.92 -9.34
CA LYS A 206 29.59 3.83 -7.90
C LYS A 206 28.67 4.74 -7.08
N ARG A 207 27.45 4.97 -7.56
CA ARG A 207 26.41 5.73 -6.86
C ARG A 207 25.53 4.79 -6.06
N LYS A 208 24.80 5.34 -5.12
CA LYS A 208 24.01 4.56 -4.16
C LYS A 208 22.59 4.42 -4.61
N VAL A 209 22.03 3.23 -4.38
CA VAL A 209 20.62 2.95 -4.57
C VAL A 209 20.08 2.31 -3.29
N VAL A 210 18.97 2.84 -2.78
CA VAL A 210 18.24 2.25 -1.65
C VAL A 210 16.82 1.95 -2.11
N ILE A 211 16.41 0.71 -1.95
CA ILE A 211 15.10 0.22 -2.38
C ILE A 211 14.34 -0.26 -1.15
N ALA A 212 13.07 0.10 -1.06
CA ALA A 212 12.16 -0.44 -0.07
C ALA A 212 11.03 -1.24 -0.72
N ALA A 213 10.65 -2.37 -0.09
CA ALA A 213 9.55 -3.22 -0.52
C ALA A 213 8.84 -3.88 0.68
N ASP A 214 7.66 -4.47 0.44
CA ASP A 214 6.90 -5.17 1.47
C ASP A 214 7.49 -6.54 1.85
N ARG A 215 8.31 -7.14 0.95
CA ARG A 215 8.92 -8.46 1.10
C ARG A 215 10.29 -8.54 0.42
N PRO A 216 11.13 -9.55 0.71
CA PRO A 216 12.45 -9.68 0.09
C PRO A 216 12.37 -9.93 -1.42
N PRO A 217 13.45 -9.65 -2.19
CA PRO A 217 13.46 -9.82 -3.64
C PRO A 217 13.04 -11.21 -4.12
N THR A 218 13.39 -12.24 -3.35
CA THR A 218 13.06 -13.65 -3.65
C THR A 218 11.56 -13.95 -3.62
N GLN A 219 10.78 -13.15 -2.88
CA GLN A 219 9.33 -13.31 -2.71
C GLN A 219 8.50 -12.28 -3.51
N LEU A 220 9.14 -11.36 -4.24
CA LEU A 220 8.45 -10.42 -5.11
C LEU A 220 8.00 -11.13 -6.39
N GLU A 221 6.71 -11.36 -6.48
CA GLU A 221 6.08 -11.95 -7.66
C GLU A 221 6.11 -10.95 -8.84
N GLY A 222 6.29 -11.47 -10.06
CA GLY A 222 6.32 -10.64 -11.27
C GLY A 222 7.66 -9.92 -11.53
N LEU A 223 8.72 -10.21 -10.76
CA LEU A 223 10.09 -9.81 -11.10
C LEU A 223 10.73 -10.84 -12.03
N PRO A 224 11.33 -10.43 -13.16
CA PRO A 224 12.20 -11.27 -13.99
C PRO A 224 13.37 -11.86 -13.18
N ALA A 225 13.88 -13.01 -13.60
CA ALA A 225 14.91 -13.74 -12.86
C ALA A 225 16.23 -12.95 -12.72
N ASP A 226 16.63 -12.22 -13.74
CA ASP A 226 17.81 -11.35 -13.78
C ASP A 226 17.69 -10.18 -12.80
N VAL A 227 16.53 -9.51 -12.76
CA VAL A 227 16.22 -8.43 -11.80
C VAL A 227 16.25 -8.97 -10.36
N ARG A 228 15.60 -10.10 -10.13
CA ARG A 228 15.60 -10.77 -8.82
C ARG A 228 17.01 -11.12 -8.37
N SER A 229 17.82 -11.70 -9.25
CA SER A 229 19.21 -12.04 -8.97
C SER A 229 20.02 -10.79 -8.59
N ARG A 230 19.89 -9.71 -9.35
CA ARG A 230 20.59 -8.44 -9.09
C ARG A 230 20.20 -7.84 -7.75
N LEU A 231 18.90 -7.79 -7.45
CA LEU A 231 18.40 -7.26 -6.18
C LEU A 231 18.76 -8.16 -4.98
N SER A 232 18.89 -9.47 -5.19
CA SER A 232 19.35 -10.41 -4.14
C SER A 232 20.84 -10.28 -3.83
N GLY A 233 21.64 -9.73 -4.77
CA GLY A 233 23.04 -9.37 -4.55
C GLY A 233 23.26 -8.06 -3.78
N ALA A 234 22.18 -7.34 -3.44
CA ALA A 234 22.21 -6.16 -2.60
C ALA A 234 22.46 -6.51 -1.12
N LEU A 235 22.72 -5.51 -0.28
CA LEU A 235 22.59 -5.66 1.16
C LEU A 235 21.10 -5.71 1.51
N VAL A 236 20.53 -6.91 1.60
CA VAL A 236 19.12 -7.14 1.90
C VAL A 236 18.90 -7.21 3.40
N ILE A 237 18.08 -6.30 3.94
CA ILE A 237 17.82 -6.18 5.38
C ILE A 237 16.31 -6.19 5.64
N ALA A 238 15.89 -7.05 6.58
CA ALA A 238 14.54 -7.08 7.09
C ALA A 238 14.33 -5.99 8.16
N ILE A 239 13.19 -5.34 8.13
CA ILE A 239 12.66 -4.55 9.24
C ILE A 239 11.49 -5.33 9.79
N GLU A 240 11.65 -5.80 11.02
CA GLU A 240 10.65 -6.64 11.66
C GLU A 240 9.64 -5.81 12.45
N LYS A 241 8.58 -6.49 12.90
CA LYS A 241 7.54 -5.90 13.73
C LYS A 241 8.13 -5.50 15.09
N PRO A 242 7.83 -4.30 15.61
CA PRO A 242 8.31 -3.87 16.90
C PRO A 242 7.70 -4.72 18.03
N ASP A 243 8.50 -5.06 19.01
CA ASP A 243 8.04 -5.63 20.26
C ASP A 243 7.33 -4.60 21.16
N ALA A 244 6.83 -5.01 22.31
CA ALA A 244 6.12 -4.12 23.23
C ALA A 244 7.01 -2.96 23.72
N THR A 245 8.28 -3.20 23.95
CA THR A 245 9.25 -2.21 24.41
C THR A 245 9.50 -1.15 23.35
N ALA A 246 9.72 -1.57 22.10
CA ALA A 246 9.89 -0.67 20.98
C ALA A 246 8.60 0.13 20.70
N ARG A 247 7.41 -0.49 20.81
CA ARG A 247 6.13 0.21 20.68
C ARG A 247 5.96 1.30 21.73
N LEU A 248 6.32 0.99 22.98
CA LEU A 248 6.26 1.97 24.07
C LEU A 248 7.22 3.14 23.82
N ALA A 249 8.45 2.85 23.38
CA ALA A 249 9.42 3.91 23.05
C ALA A 249 8.90 4.80 21.90
N ILE A 250 8.27 4.23 20.87
CA ILE A 250 7.63 4.99 19.77
C ILE A 250 6.51 5.88 20.31
N LEU A 251 5.63 5.33 21.19
CA LEU A 251 4.55 6.09 21.80
C LEU A 251 5.06 7.25 22.63
N LYS A 252 6.05 7.01 23.51
CA LYS A 252 6.63 8.05 24.37
C LYS A 252 7.30 9.16 23.56
N ALA A 253 8.12 8.82 22.57
CA ALA A 253 8.78 9.80 21.71
C ALA A 253 7.75 10.69 20.99
N ARG A 254 6.70 10.10 20.42
CA ARG A 254 5.69 10.85 19.69
C ARG A 254 4.73 11.61 20.59
N ALA A 255 4.40 11.07 21.78
CA ALA A 255 3.60 11.78 22.78
C ALA A 255 4.29 13.06 23.26
N ALA A 256 5.60 13.00 23.53
CA ALA A 256 6.39 14.17 23.90
C ALA A 256 6.36 15.28 22.83
N GLU A 257 6.54 14.93 21.54
CA GLU A 257 6.44 15.90 20.45
C GLU A 257 5.02 16.53 20.33
N LEU A 258 3.97 15.74 20.62
CA LEU A 258 2.60 16.22 20.59
C LEU A 258 2.31 17.13 21.77
N GLU A 259 2.81 16.81 22.95
CA GLU A 259 2.67 17.61 24.18
C GLU A 259 3.33 18.98 24.04
N GLU A 260 4.54 19.05 23.46
CA GLU A 260 5.20 20.33 23.15
C GLU A 260 4.36 21.24 22.25
N ARG A 261 3.69 20.66 21.26
CA ARG A 261 2.85 21.41 20.31
C ARG A 261 1.44 21.70 20.85
N ARG A 262 0.91 20.81 21.68
CA ARG A 262 -0.47 20.82 22.21
C ARG A 262 -0.47 20.30 23.64
N PRO A 263 -0.22 21.13 24.66
CA PRO A 263 -0.18 20.67 26.05
C PRO A 263 -1.46 20.01 26.55
N ARG A 264 -2.62 20.38 25.95
CA ARG A 264 -3.93 19.73 26.29
C ARG A 264 -4.04 18.29 25.78
N ALA A 265 -3.21 17.89 24.85
CA ALA A 265 -3.20 16.54 24.26
C ALA A 265 -2.27 15.58 25.03
N ALA A 266 -1.74 15.99 26.18
CA ALA A 266 -0.89 15.16 27.02
C ALA A 266 -1.58 13.88 27.44
N LEU A 267 -0.87 12.76 27.36
CA LEU A 267 -1.36 11.43 27.69
C LEU A 267 -0.62 10.87 28.91
N PRO A 268 -1.33 10.32 29.91
CA PRO A 268 -0.69 9.67 31.05
C PRO A 268 0.21 8.50 30.62
N GLU A 269 1.35 8.34 31.28
CA GLU A 269 2.29 7.26 31.00
C GLU A 269 1.64 5.87 31.10
N ALA A 270 0.80 5.68 32.11
CA ALA A 270 0.04 4.43 32.29
C ALA A 270 -0.83 4.07 31.06
N VAL A 271 -1.36 5.08 30.37
CA VAL A 271 -2.13 4.88 29.12
C VAL A 271 -1.21 4.46 27.99
N LEU A 272 -0.02 5.06 27.85
CA LEU A 272 0.97 4.70 26.82
C LEU A 272 1.48 3.27 27.04
N ASP A 273 1.76 2.88 28.29
CA ASP A 273 2.14 1.51 28.66
C ASP A 273 1.03 0.51 28.32
N HIS A 274 -0.20 0.83 28.69
CA HIS A 274 -1.37 -0.02 28.40
C HIS A 274 -1.55 -0.21 26.88
N VAL A 275 -1.46 0.85 26.10
CA VAL A 275 -1.57 0.77 24.64
C VAL A 275 -0.42 -0.07 24.06
N ALA A 276 0.82 0.13 24.50
CA ALA A 276 1.98 -0.62 24.01
C ALA A 276 1.88 -2.14 24.22
N GLN A 277 1.29 -2.55 25.34
CA GLN A 277 1.11 -3.96 25.70
C GLN A 277 -0.06 -4.61 24.94
N ASN A 278 -1.15 -3.87 24.72
CA ASN A 278 -2.38 -4.41 24.15
C ASN A 278 -2.53 -4.23 22.63
N ILE A 279 -1.66 -3.42 22.01
CA ILE A 279 -1.65 -3.28 20.55
C ILE A 279 -0.63 -4.25 19.91
N ASP A 280 -1.10 -5.19 19.11
CA ASP A 280 -0.24 -6.03 18.30
C ASP A 280 -0.18 -5.49 16.87
N GLY A 281 0.42 -4.32 16.69
CA GLY A 281 0.39 -3.56 15.45
C GLY A 281 1.74 -3.03 14.97
N SER A 282 1.74 -2.51 13.74
CA SER A 282 2.85 -1.75 13.16
C SER A 282 3.01 -0.39 13.83
N PRO A 283 4.20 0.27 13.72
CA PRO A 283 4.39 1.66 14.16
C PRO A 283 3.30 2.62 13.68
N ARG A 284 2.86 2.49 12.42
CA ARG A 284 1.78 3.31 11.85
C ARG A 284 0.47 3.12 12.62
N GLU A 285 0.20 1.91 13.00
CA GLU A 285 -1.01 1.59 13.76
C GLU A 285 -0.92 2.09 15.20
N VAL A 286 0.21 1.91 15.84
CA VAL A 286 0.50 2.44 17.17
C VAL A 286 0.30 3.96 17.20
N LEU A 287 0.87 4.68 16.24
CA LEU A 287 0.71 6.12 16.09
C LEU A 287 -0.73 6.53 15.74
N GLY A 288 -1.48 5.68 15.04
CA GLY A 288 -2.90 5.89 14.77
C GLY A 288 -3.74 5.90 16.05
N VAL A 289 -3.48 4.99 17.00
CA VAL A 289 -4.13 4.98 18.32
C VAL A 289 -3.73 6.21 19.13
N LEU A 290 -2.44 6.53 19.18
CA LEU A 290 -1.95 7.74 19.85
C LEU A 290 -2.66 9.01 19.35
N THR A 291 -2.78 9.15 18.01
CA THR A 291 -3.47 10.29 17.40
C THR A 291 -4.93 10.37 17.82
N LYS A 292 -5.64 9.25 17.90
CA LYS A 292 -7.04 9.22 18.38
C LYS A 292 -7.14 9.67 19.82
N LEU A 293 -6.27 9.15 20.69
CA LEU A 293 -6.27 9.48 22.12
C LEU A 293 -5.91 10.94 22.39
N SER A 294 -4.88 11.45 21.71
CA SER A 294 -4.48 12.84 21.83
C SER A 294 -5.54 13.81 21.29
N THR A 295 -6.22 13.44 20.20
CA THR A 295 -7.35 14.21 19.66
C THR A 295 -8.54 14.19 20.61
N TYR A 296 -8.84 13.07 21.27
CA TYR A 296 -9.88 12.99 22.27
C TYR A 296 -9.59 13.93 23.44
N ALA A 297 -8.35 13.92 23.98
CA ALA A 297 -7.94 14.82 25.07
C ALA A 297 -8.07 16.31 24.67
N ASP A 298 -7.59 16.66 23.48
CA ASP A 298 -7.59 18.03 22.96
C ASP A 298 -9.03 18.56 22.78
N LEU A 299 -9.91 17.75 22.17
CA LEU A 299 -11.29 18.16 21.88
C LEU A 299 -12.21 18.17 23.10
N THR A 300 -12.02 17.23 24.02
CA THR A 300 -12.94 17.11 25.18
C THR A 300 -12.45 17.84 26.41
N GLY A 301 -11.15 18.16 26.49
CA GLY A 301 -10.49 18.69 27.67
C GLY A 301 -10.49 17.70 28.86
N LYS A 302 -10.86 16.43 28.64
CA LYS A 302 -10.88 15.39 29.67
C LYS A 302 -9.61 14.57 29.67
N PRO A 303 -9.13 14.11 30.82
CA PRO A 303 -7.99 13.21 30.86
C PRO A 303 -8.32 11.88 30.21
N VAL A 304 -7.35 11.34 29.45
CA VAL A 304 -7.50 10.01 28.86
C VAL A 304 -7.28 8.95 29.92
N THR A 305 -8.26 8.07 30.09
CA THR A 305 -8.23 6.92 31.01
C THR A 305 -7.91 5.64 30.24
N ILE A 306 -7.60 4.57 30.97
CA ILE A 306 -7.41 3.22 30.38
C ILE A 306 -8.68 2.77 29.64
N ALA A 307 -9.87 3.06 30.16
CA ALA A 307 -11.13 2.74 29.50
C ALA A 307 -11.25 3.42 28.12
N VAL A 308 -10.86 4.69 28.01
CA VAL A 308 -10.82 5.41 26.72
C VAL A 308 -9.76 4.80 25.79
N ALA A 309 -8.65 4.31 26.35
CA ALA A 309 -7.62 3.61 25.56
C ALA A 309 -8.16 2.27 25.05
N ASP A 310 -8.88 1.51 25.86
CA ASP A 310 -9.52 0.26 25.44
C ASP A 310 -10.55 0.50 24.33
N ASP A 311 -11.36 1.54 24.44
CA ASP A 311 -12.29 1.95 23.37
C ASP A 311 -11.53 2.33 22.07
N ALA A 312 -10.41 3.04 22.18
CA ALA A 312 -9.59 3.42 21.04
C ALA A 312 -8.88 2.20 20.38
N LEU A 313 -8.46 1.23 21.20
CA LEU A 313 -7.94 -0.07 20.79
C LEU A 313 -9.06 -0.93 20.21
N GLY A 314 -10.21 -0.98 20.86
CA GLY A 314 -11.40 -1.73 20.43
C GLY A 314 -12.07 -1.14 19.19
N ALA A 315 -12.02 0.18 18.97
CA ALA A 315 -12.48 0.81 17.74
C ALA A 315 -11.62 0.48 16.52
N ARG A 316 -10.49 -0.22 16.70
CA ARG A 316 -9.73 -0.89 15.64
C ARG A 316 -10.26 -2.28 15.32
N THR A 317 -10.95 -2.90 16.24
CA THR A 317 -12.03 -3.81 15.90
C THR A 317 -13.19 -2.92 15.47
N ALA A 318 -13.32 -2.59 14.16
CA ALA A 318 -14.61 -2.19 13.62
C ALA A 318 -15.67 -3.10 14.25
N PRO A 319 -16.94 -2.69 14.45
CA PRO A 319 -17.98 -3.60 14.89
C PRO A 319 -18.24 -4.70 13.85
N GLY A 320 -17.22 -5.44 13.49
CA GLY A 320 -17.00 -6.49 12.53
C GLY A 320 -15.65 -7.18 12.69
N ASP A 321 -14.70 -6.63 13.45
CA ASP A 321 -13.38 -7.24 13.67
C ASP A 321 -13.19 -7.70 15.14
N LYS A 322 -14.21 -8.31 15.73
CA LYS A 322 -13.96 -9.40 16.66
C LYS A 322 -13.19 -10.44 15.86
N ARG A 323 -11.90 -10.60 16.13
CA ARG A 323 -11.11 -11.70 15.56
C ARG A 323 -11.89 -12.98 15.87
N VAL A 324 -12.60 -13.45 14.88
CA VAL A 324 -13.38 -14.68 14.97
C VAL A 324 -12.42 -15.76 15.45
N THR A 325 -12.70 -16.35 16.59
CA THR A 325 -11.86 -17.43 17.13
C THR A 325 -12.20 -18.74 16.41
N ILE A 326 -11.25 -19.68 16.34
CA ILE A 326 -11.53 -21.00 15.75
C ILE A 326 -12.68 -21.68 16.49
N GLU A 327 -12.78 -21.49 17.80
CA GLU A 327 -13.86 -22.00 18.65
C GLU A 327 -15.23 -21.41 18.24
N GLU A 328 -15.27 -20.14 17.93
CA GLU A 328 -16.49 -19.47 17.47
C GLU A 328 -16.90 -19.94 16.07
N ILE A 329 -15.93 -20.12 15.16
CA ILE A 329 -16.17 -20.70 13.84
C ILE A 329 -16.74 -22.11 13.96
N GLN A 330 -16.15 -22.94 14.83
CA GLN A 330 -16.62 -24.30 15.08
C GLN A 330 -18.04 -24.31 15.63
N LYS A 331 -18.33 -23.44 16.63
CA LYS A 331 -19.65 -23.33 17.24
C LYS A 331 -20.71 -22.90 16.23
N LYS A 332 -20.47 -21.82 15.48
CA LYS A 332 -21.42 -21.31 14.48
C LYS A 332 -21.63 -22.27 13.31
N THR A 333 -20.57 -22.94 12.86
CA THR A 333 -20.69 -23.97 11.82
C THR A 333 -21.47 -25.18 12.32
N ALA A 334 -21.24 -25.63 13.56
CA ALA A 334 -21.99 -26.72 14.16
C ALA A 334 -23.49 -26.36 14.32
N GLU A 335 -23.80 -25.15 14.80
CA GLU A 335 -25.17 -24.61 14.90
C GLU A 335 -25.87 -24.62 13.52
N PHE A 336 -25.20 -24.09 12.48
CA PHE A 336 -25.75 -23.99 11.14
C PHE A 336 -26.09 -25.36 10.53
N TYR A 337 -25.18 -26.35 10.66
CA TYR A 337 -25.39 -27.71 10.14
C TYR A 337 -26.10 -28.63 11.11
N LYS A 338 -26.58 -28.12 12.25
CA LYS A 338 -27.30 -28.88 13.32
C LYS A 338 -26.49 -30.11 13.77
N LEU A 339 -25.22 -29.91 14.09
CA LEU A 339 -24.28 -30.91 14.59
C LEU A 339 -23.88 -30.60 16.03
N ASP A 340 -23.49 -31.64 16.79
CA ASP A 340 -22.77 -31.43 18.04
C ASP A 340 -21.35 -30.96 17.75
N LEU A 341 -20.86 -29.99 18.51
CA LEU A 341 -19.50 -29.46 18.39
C LEU A 341 -18.44 -30.58 18.47
N ARG A 342 -18.70 -31.59 19.31
CA ARG A 342 -17.84 -32.78 19.45
C ARG A 342 -17.71 -33.59 18.16
N GLU A 343 -18.71 -33.58 17.29
CA GLU A 343 -18.68 -34.29 16.00
C GLU A 343 -17.68 -33.65 15.03
N LEU A 344 -17.48 -32.34 15.09
CA LEU A 344 -16.46 -31.66 14.29
C LEU A 344 -15.03 -32.12 14.63
N HIS A 345 -14.79 -32.51 15.88
CA HIS A 345 -13.50 -33.03 16.32
C HIS A 345 -13.35 -34.55 16.12
N SER A 346 -14.46 -35.26 15.88
CA SER A 346 -14.47 -36.70 15.78
C SER A 346 -13.70 -37.22 14.54
N PRO A 347 -13.19 -38.46 14.57
CA PRO A 347 -12.53 -39.08 13.40
C PRO A 347 -13.53 -39.51 12.31
N ARG A 348 -14.84 -39.36 12.52
CA ARG A 348 -15.89 -39.78 11.59
C ARG A 348 -15.72 -39.15 10.21
N ARG A 349 -15.82 -39.99 9.15
CA ARG A 349 -15.68 -39.57 7.75
C ARG A 349 -17.02 -39.46 7.01
N ALA A 350 -18.14 -39.70 7.69
CA ALA A 350 -19.46 -39.55 7.08
C ALA A 350 -19.65 -38.14 6.50
N ARG A 351 -20.17 -38.03 5.28
CA ARG A 351 -20.32 -36.75 4.55
C ARG A 351 -21.05 -35.68 5.35
N ARG A 352 -22.03 -36.08 6.18
CA ARG A 352 -22.79 -35.20 7.08
C ARG A 352 -21.90 -34.47 8.08
N VAL A 353 -20.79 -35.07 8.52
CA VAL A 353 -19.86 -34.49 9.50
C VAL A 353 -18.59 -33.96 8.84
N ALA A 354 -18.12 -34.64 7.79
CA ALA A 354 -16.89 -34.29 7.10
C ALA A 354 -17.01 -32.95 6.36
N ARG A 355 -18.14 -32.70 5.68
CA ARG A 355 -18.36 -31.46 4.90
C ARG A 355 -18.45 -30.23 5.80
N PRO A 356 -19.24 -30.17 6.88
CA PRO A 356 -19.22 -29.05 7.83
C PRO A 356 -17.84 -28.79 8.45
N ARG A 357 -17.11 -29.85 8.79
CA ARG A 357 -15.75 -29.74 9.29
C ARG A 357 -14.80 -29.08 8.26
N GLN A 358 -14.92 -29.47 6.99
CA GLN A 358 -14.12 -28.85 5.90
C GLN A 358 -14.48 -27.38 5.73
N VAL A 359 -15.77 -27.02 5.81
CA VAL A 359 -16.21 -25.61 5.78
C VAL A 359 -15.65 -24.84 6.98
N ALA A 360 -15.70 -25.40 8.19
CA ALA A 360 -15.13 -24.75 9.36
C ALA A 360 -13.60 -24.55 9.27
N MET A 361 -12.86 -25.52 8.72
CA MET A 361 -11.42 -25.42 8.47
C MET A 361 -11.12 -24.35 7.41
N PHE A 362 -11.91 -24.29 6.34
CA PHE A 362 -11.80 -23.28 5.30
C PHE A 362 -12.03 -21.86 5.86
N LEU A 363 -13.12 -21.65 6.60
CA LEU A 363 -13.41 -20.37 7.26
C LEU A 363 -12.35 -20.01 8.30
N ALA A 364 -11.81 -20.99 9.06
CA ALA A 364 -10.73 -20.76 10.00
C ALA A 364 -9.45 -20.25 9.32
N ARG A 365 -9.10 -20.78 8.13
CA ARG A 365 -7.98 -20.29 7.33
C ARG A 365 -8.23 -18.89 6.79
N GLU A 366 -9.45 -18.58 6.38
CA GLU A 366 -9.81 -17.32 5.74
C GLU A 366 -9.98 -16.17 6.76
N LEU A 367 -10.64 -16.45 7.89
CA LEU A 367 -11.04 -15.46 8.89
C LEU A 367 -10.06 -15.31 10.06
N THR A 368 -9.03 -16.17 10.14
CA THR A 368 -8.02 -16.10 11.20
C THR A 368 -6.61 -16.08 10.64
N SER A 369 -5.67 -15.49 11.38
CA SER A 369 -4.23 -15.50 11.04
C SER A 369 -3.49 -16.77 11.47
N ARG A 370 -4.23 -17.86 11.80
CA ARG A 370 -3.63 -19.10 12.32
C ARG A 370 -3.01 -19.94 11.20
N SER A 371 -1.90 -20.61 11.53
CA SER A 371 -1.24 -21.52 10.59
C SER A 371 -2.06 -22.81 10.36
N LEU A 372 -1.85 -23.46 9.20
CA LEU A 372 -2.53 -24.72 8.90
C LEU A 372 -2.32 -25.81 9.95
N PRO A 373 -1.09 -25.99 10.54
CA PRO A 373 -0.88 -26.91 11.65
C PRO A 373 -1.66 -26.54 12.91
N ASP A 374 -1.82 -25.26 13.19
CA ASP A 374 -2.57 -24.76 14.34
C ASP A 374 -4.08 -25.03 14.21
N ILE A 375 -4.61 -24.78 13.00
CA ILE A 375 -5.99 -25.13 12.66
C ILE A 375 -6.18 -26.64 12.82
N GLY A 376 -5.30 -27.47 12.24
CA GLY A 376 -5.40 -28.92 12.32
C GLY A 376 -5.46 -29.45 13.75
N ARG A 377 -4.62 -28.93 14.64
CA ARG A 377 -4.60 -29.29 16.07
C ARG A 377 -5.96 -29.05 16.73
N ARG A 378 -6.61 -27.90 16.43
CA ARG A 378 -7.90 -27.52 17.00
C ARG A 378 -9.10 -28.26 16.41
N PHE A 379 -8.93 -28.99 15.31
CA PHE A 379 -9.95 -29.84 14.70
C PHE A 379 -9.70 -31.33 14.95
N GLY A 380 -9.24 -31.69 16.16
CA GLY A 380 -9.03 -33.08 16.58
C GLY A 380 -7.64 -33.64 16.17
N GLY A 381 -6.59 -32.81 16.19
CA GLY A 381 -5.20 -33.23 15.95
C GLY A 381 -4.92 -33.64 14.49
N ARG A 382 -5.58 -32.98 13.53
CA ARG A 382 -5.41 -33.29 12.09
C ARG A 382 -4.16 -32.64 11.53
N ASP A 383 -3.55 -33.34 10.57
CA ASP A 383 -2.38 -32.86 9.86
C ASP A 383 -2.74 -31.64 8.98
N HIS A 384 -1.74 -30.77 8.78
CA HIS A 384 -1.86 -29.58 7.92
C HIS A 384 -2.26 -29.91 6.49
N THR A 385 -1.86 -31.07 5.97
CA THR A 385 -2.27 -31.56 4.64
C THR A 385 -3.77 -31.80 4.57
N THR A 386 -4.38 -32.31 5.66
CA THR A 386 -5.83 -32.50 5.74
C THR A 386 -6.56 -31.14 5.69
N VAL A 387 -6.05 -30.13 6.36
CA VAL A 387 -6.62 -28.77 6.33
C VAL A 387 -6.49 -28.18 4.93
N LEU A 388 -5.32 -28.34 4.29
CA LEU A 388 -5.10 -27.86 2.92
C LEU A 388 -6.04 -28.52 1.91
N HIS A 389 -6.21 -29.83 2.01
CA HIS A 389 -7.19 -30.57 1.18
C HIS A 389 -8.63 -30.13 1.41
N ALA A 390 -9.01 -29.87 2.67
CA ALA A 390 -10.32 -29.34 3.02
C ALA A 390 -10.56 -27.99 2.34
N CYS A 391 -9.62 -27.08 2.42
CA CYS A 391 -9.71 -25.75 1.80
C CYS A 391 -9.89 -25.84 0.28
N ARG A 392 -9.02 -26.59 -0.41
CA ARG A 392 -9.12 -26.79 -1.86
C ARG A 392 -10.47 -27.39 -2.28
N ARG A 393 -10.96 -28.34 -1.50
CA ARG A 393 -12.24 -29.00 -1.79
C ARG A 393 -13.43 -28.05 -1.64
N ILE A 394 -13.42 -27.18 -0.64
CA ILE A 394 -14.47 -26.17 -0.45
C ILE A 394 -14.40 -25.10 -1.54
N GLU A 395 -13.21 -24.62 -1.91
CA GLU A 395 -13.01 -23.69 -3.02
C GLU A 395 -13.57 -24.24 -4.34
N GLU A 396 -13.31 -25.53 -4.63
CA GLU A 396 -13.84 -26.20 -5.81
C GLU A 396 -15.36 -26.30 -5.78
N LEU A 397 -15.94 -26.68 -4.63
CA LEU A 397 -17.39 -26.80 -4.46
C LEU A 397 -18.10 -25.46 -4.59
N CYS A 398 -17.53 -24.38 -4.06
CA CYS A 398 -18.08 -23.03 -4.21
C CYS A 398 -18.07 -22.56 -5.68
N ARG A 399 -17.14 -23.04 -6.51
CA ARG A 399 -17.13 -22.75 -7.96
C ARG A 399 -18.17 -23.53 -8.75
N THR A 400 -18.50 -24.74 -8.32
CA THR A 400 -19.36 -25.67 -9.07
C THR A 400 -20.80 -25.70 -8.61
N ASP A 401 -21.08 -25.28 -7.37
CA ASP A 401 -22.39 -25.33 -6.72
C ASP A 401 -22.75 -23.95 -6.14
N PRO A 402 -23.59 -23.15 -6.86
CA PRO A 402 -23.99 -21.82 -6.41
C PRO A 402 -24.76 -21.82 -5.07
N VAL A 403 -25.53 -22.87 -4.78
CA VAL A 403 -26.29 -23.00 -3.52
C VAL A 403 -25.31 -23.19 -2.37
N PHE A 404 -24.32 -24.05 -2.55
CA PHE A 404 -23.30 -24.27 -1.55
C PHE A 404 -22.41 -23.03 -1.34
N GLN A 405 -22.14 -22.26 -2.40
CA GLN A 405 -21.46 -20.98 -2.30
C GLN A 405 -22.23 -20.01 -1.40
N GLN A 406 -23.55 -19.92 -1.56
CA GLN A 406 -24.40 -19.06 -0.71
C GLN A 406 -24.39 -19.50 0.76
N GLU A 407 -24.37 -20.81 1.05
CA GLU A 407 -24.24 -21.35 2.41
C GLU A 407 -22.93 -20.89 3.08
N VAL A 408 -21.80 -21.01 2.38
CA VAL A 408 -20.48 -20.59 2.89
C VAL A 408 -20.44 -19.09 3.06
N GLU A 409 -21.00 -18.32 2.14
CA GLU A 409 -21.05 -16.86 2.20
C GLU A 409 -21.95 -16.35 3.34
N PHE A 410 -23.05 -17.04 3.59
CA PHE A 410 -23.91 -16.77 4.76
C PHE A 410 -23.14 -16.98 6.06
N LEU A 411 -22.46 -18.12 6.22
CA LEU A 411 -21.62 -18.39 7.40
C LEU A 411 -20.51 -17.35 7.54
N ARG A 412 -19.87 -16.92 6.46
CA ARG A 412 -18.87 -15.85 6.46
C ARG A 412 -19.45 -14.54 6.99
N LYS A 413 -20.65 -14.15 6.56
CA LYS A 413 -21.35 -12.95 7.03
C LYS A 413 -21.73 -13.05 8.50
N VAL A 414 -22.25 -14.18 8.94
CA VAL A 414 -22.62 -14.41 10.36
C VAL A 414 -21.41 -14.34 11.27
N LEU A 415 -20.25 -14.83 10.82
CA LEU A 415 -19.00 -14.80 11.55
C LEU A 415 -18.33 -13.40 11.49
N GLY A 416 -18.44 -12.70 10.38
CA GLY A 416 -17.93 -11.33 10.23
C GLY A 416 -18.80 -10.25 10.93
N HIS A 417 -20.06 -10.56 11.27
CA HIS A 417 -21.01 -9.69 11.96
C HIS A 417 -21.66 -10.45 13.12
N PRO A 418 -21.04 -10.57 14.32
CA PRO A 418 -21.57 -11.37 15.42
C PRO A 418 -22.86 -10.84 16.07
N ASN A 419 -23.38 -9.69 15.65
CA ASN A 419 -24.60 -9.07 16.14
C ASN A 419 -25.57 -8.73 14.99
N GLY A 420 -26.01 -9.76 14.25
CA GLY A 420 -27.16 -9.65 13.35
C GLY A 420 -28.38 -10.20 14.07
N HIS A 421 -29.19 -9.34 14.69
CA HIS A 421 -30.63 -9.53 14.88
C HIS A 421 -31.34 -8.80 13.79
#